data_68b7f7b79b08653cd9f15e48ea8834d0
#
_entry.id   68b7f7b79b08653cd9f15e48ea8834d0
#
_cell.length_a   1.000
_cell.length_b   1.000
_cell.length_c   1.000
_cell.angle_alpha   90.00
_cell.angle_beta   90.00
_cell.angle_gamma   90.00
#
_symmetry.space_group_name_H-M   'P 1'
#
loop_
_entity.id
_entity.type
_entity.pdbx_description
1 polymer ?
#
loop_
_entity_poly.entity_id
_entity_poly.type
_entity_poly.pdbx_seq_one_letter_code
_entity_poly.pdbx_strand_id
1 'polypeptide(L)'
;MKCKLLCKLKGLFGIYTPGCEYWVDLKDIDIPIDFLRHHPRQEKMEQKWAYYRQTGEFESPILLNRNFELVDGYTSYIIAKTENLHKLPVYFVD
;
A
#
# COMPACT_ATOMS: atom_id res chain seq x y z
N MET A 1 18.04 -3.30 -5.27
CA MET A 1 18.24 -2.61 -3.98
C MET A 1 17.04 -1.73 -3.67
N LYS A 2 16.56 -1.79 -2.46
CA LYS A 2 15.42 -0.95 -2.06
C LYS A 2 15.91 0.39 -1.53
N CYS A 3 15.28 1.46 -1.99
CA CYS A 3 15.51 2.81 -1.45
C CYS A 3 14.38 3.12 -0.47
N LYS A 4 14.72 3.49 0.74
CA LYS A 4 13.70 3.86 1.72
C LYS A 4 13.70 5.36 1.89
N LEU A 5 12.65 5.99 1.43
CA LEU A 5 12.44 7.42 1.57
C LEU A 5 11.13 7.68 2.28
N LEU A 6 11.12 8.65 3.15
CA LEU A 6 9.92 9.01 3.89
C LEU A 6 9.16 10.09 3.12
N CYS A 7 8.00 9.71 2.57
CA CYS A 7 7.13 10.66 1.90
C CYS A 7 6.24 11.33 2.93
N LYS A 8 6.60 12.55 3.33
CA LYS A 8 5.85 13.27 4.34
C LYS A 8 4.73 14.11 3.75
N LEU A 9 4.96 14.64 2.56
CA LEU A 9 4.01 15.56 1.95
C LEU A 9 3.61 15.05 0.58
N LYS A 10 2.34 14.75 0.43
CA LYS A 10 1.76 14.26 -0.82
C LYS A 10 2.00 15.28 -1.92
N GLY A 11 2.65 14.84 -2.98
CA GLY A 11 2.83 15.66 -4.17
C GLY A 11 3.81 16.82 -4.06
N LEU A 12 4.53 16.95 -2.94
CA LEU A 12 5.39 18.11 -2.74
C LEU A 12 6.43 18.27 -3.85
N PHE A 13 7.12 17.21 -4.22
CA PHE A 13 8.11 17.26 -5.29
C PHE A 13 7.62 16.60 -6.56
N GLY A 14 6.54 15.84 -6.48
CA GLY A 14 5.99 15.13 -7.64
C GLY A 14 6.92 14.13 -8.26
N ILE A 15 8.02 13.79 -7.60
CA ILE A 15 9.02 12.89 -8.14
C ILE A 15 9.18 11.69 -7.22
N TYR A 16 8.75 10.54 -7.72
CA TYR A 16 8.92 9.27 -7.02
C TYR A 16 9.56 8.29 -7.98
N THR A 17 10.60 7.61 -7.50
CA THR A 17 11.37 6.68 -8.32
C THR A 17 10.73 5.30 -8.26
N PRO A 18 10.30 4.72 -9.39
CA PRO A 18 9.79 3.36 -9.41
C PRO A 18 10.85 2.38 -8.88
N GLY A 19 10.40 1.35 -8.18
CA GLY A 19 11.30 0.35 -7.62
C GLY A 19 11.89 0.71 -6.27
N CYS A 20 11.68 1.94 -5.80
CA CYS A 20 12.09 2.36 -4.47
C CYS A 20 10.92 2.26 -3.52
N GLU A 21 11.19 1.85 -2.28
CA GLU A 21 10.18 1.75 -1.24
C GLU A 21 10.04 3.08 -0.53
N TYR A 22 8.82 3.55 -0.41
CA TYR A 22 8.49 4.78 0.31
C TYR A 22 7.52 4.46 1.44
N TRP A 23 7.67 5.13 2.57
CA TRP A 23 6.74 4.99 3.68
C TRP A 23 5.77 6.16 3.67
N VAL A 24 4.50 5.87 3.44
CA VAL A 24 3.46 6.90 3.33
C VAL A 24 2.41 6.69 4.40
N ASP A 25 1.73 7.77 4.76
CA ASP A 25 0.61 7.68 5.68
C ASP A 25 -0.57 7.01 5.02
N LEU A 26 -1.19 6.09 5.74
CA LEU A 26 -2.36 5.37 5.24
C LEU A 26 -3.45 6.33 4.77
N LYS A 27 -3.65 7.41 5.52
CA LYS A 27 -4.69 8.39 5.22
C LYS A 27 -4.47 9.15 3.92
N ASP A 28 -3.24 9.15 3.40
CA ASP A 28 -2.92 9.86 2.16
C ASP A 28 -3.16 9.00 0.92
N ILE A 29 -3.51 7.74 1.10
CA ILE A 29 -3.77 6.84 -0.01
C ILE A 29 -5.23 6.95 -0.42
N ASP A 30 -5.47 7.23 -1.69
CA ASP A 30 -6.81 7.30 -2.25
C ASP A 30 -7.17 5.94 -2.84
N ILE A 31 -8.34 5.43 -2.47
CA ILE A 31 -8.80 4.13 -2.95
C ILE A 31 -9.83 4.34 -4.04
N PRO A 32 -9.52 3.97 -5.31
CA PRO A 32 -10.50 4.06 -6.37
C PRO A 32 -11.75 3.25 -6.06
N ILE A 33 -12.90 3.74 -6.54
CA ILE A 33 -14.19 3.13 -6.20
C ILE A 33 -14.28 1.68 -6.68
N ASP A 34 -13.57 1.32 -7.72
CA ASP A 34 -13.59 -0.06 -8.21
C ASP A 34 -13.09 -1.05 -7.17
N PHE A 35 -12.09 -0.66 -6.39
CA PHE A 35 -11.64 -1.51 -5.29
C PHE A 35 -12.68 -1.61 -4.20
N LEU A 36 -13.37 -0.52 -3.90
CA LEU A 36 -14.39 -0.51 -2.87
C LEU A 36 -15.59 -1.38 -3.24
N ARG A 37 -15.84 -1.58 -4.53
CA ARG A 37 -16.95 -2.40 -5.02
C ARG A 37 -16.58 -3.87 -5.13
N HIS A 38 -15.30 -4.21 -5.18
CA HIS A 38 -14.83 -5.57 -5.41
C HIS A 38 -13.88 -5.99 -4.31
N HIS A 39 -14.44 -6.39 -3.18
CA HIS A 39 -13.62 -6.86 -2.07
C HIS A 39 -12.93 -8.18 -2.41
N PRO A 40 -11.73 -8.40 -1.90
CA PRO A 40 -11.04 -9.67 -2.09
C PRO A 40 -11.85 -10.81 -1.49
N ARG A 41 -11.67 -12.01 -2.05
CA ARG A 41 -12.30 -13.19 -1.50
C ARG A 41 -11.79 -13.44 -0.08
N GLN A 42 -12.66 -13.98 0.76
CA GLN A 42 -12.29 -14.24 2.15
C GLN A 42 -11.07 -15.14 2.28
N GLU A 43 -10.99 -16.19 1.46
CA GLU A 43 -9.85 -17.10 1.48
C GLU A 43 -8.53 -16.38 1.19
N LYS A 44 -8.56 -15.49 0.20
CA LYS A 44 -7.39 -14.69 -0.16
C LYS A 44 -6.98 -13.77 0.99
N MET A 45 -7.96 -13.13 1.62
CA MET A 45 -7.71 -12.27 2.76
C MET A 45 -7.08 -13.04 3.91
N GLU A 46 -7.60 -14.22 4.20
CA GLU A 46 -7.09 -15.03 5.30
C GLU A 46 -5.64 -15.46 5.06
N GLN A 47 -5.32 -15.87 3.83
CA GLN A 47 -3.97 -16.27 3.46
C GLN A 47 -2.99 -15.12 3.58
N LYS A 48 -3.36 -13.95 3.06
CA LYS A 48 -2.51 -12.76 3.10
C LYS A 48 -2.32 -12.28 4.53
N TRP A 49 -3.37 -12.35 5.33
CA TRP A 49 -3.29 -11.93 6.72
C TRP A 49 -2.42 -12.88 7.55
N ALA A 50 -2.54 -14.21 7.30
CA ALA A 50 -1.70 -15.18 7.97
C ALA A 50 -0.23 -14.93 7.66
N TYR A 51 0.08 -14.61 6.40
CA TYR A 51 1.44 -14.26 6.00
C TYR A 51 1.95 -13.04 6.77
N TYR A 52 1.11 -12.00 6.86
CA TYR A 52 1.48 -10.79 7.59
C TYR A 52 1.76 -11.10 9.06
N ARG A 53 0.92 -11.92 9.69
CA ARG A 53 1.10 -12.27 11.11
C ARG A 53 2.37 -13.07 11.36
N GLN A 54 2.76 -13.89 10.41
CA GLN A 54 3.97 -14.71 10.53
C GLN A 54 5.25 -13.94 10.27
N THR A 55 5.22 -13.04 9.31
CA THR A 55 6.43 -12.38 8.82
C THR A 55 6.54 -10.92 9.23
N GLY A 56 5.44 -10.28 9.56
CA GLY A 56 5.40 -8.85 9.78
C GLY A 56 5.44 -8.03 8.50
N GLU A 57 5.37 -8.69 7.35
CA GLU A 57 5.43 -8.03 6.05
C GLU A 57 4.21 -8.36 5.23
N PHE A 58 3.90 -7.49 4.25
CA PHE A 58 2.81 -7.74 3.33
C PHE A 58 3.29 -8.61 2.18
N GLU A 59 2.54 -9.66 1.87
CA GLU A 59 2.87 -10.55 0.77
C GLU A 59 2.75 -9.84 -0.58
N SER A 60 1.71 -9.02 -0.71
CA SER A 60 1.48 -8.26 -1.94
C SER A 60 1.93 -6.82 -1.74
N PRO A 61 2.79 -6.31 -2.62
CA PRO A 61 3.23 -4.92 -2.51
C PRO A 61 2.08 -3.96 -2.79
N ILE A 62 2.10 -2.82 -2.12
CA ILE A 62 1.13 -1.76 -2.34
C ILE A 62 1.70 -0.84 -3.41
N LEU A 63 0.99 -0.71 -4.52
CA LEU A 63 1.43 0.11 -5.64
C LEU A 63 0.52 1.32 -5.77
N LEU A 64 1.11 2.49 -5.86
CA LEU A 64 0.40 3.75 -6.01
C LEU A 64 0.84 4.44 -7.29
N ASN A 65 -0.06 5.22 -7.87
CA ASN A 65 0.33 6.14 -8.92
C ASN A 65 0.81 7.46 -8.32
N ARG A 66 1.18 8.42 -9.16
CA ARG A 66 1.70 9.70 -8.68
C ARG A 66 0.70 10.54 -7.90
N ASN A 67 -0.57 10.26 -8.06
CA ASN A 67 -1.64 10.95 -7.33
C ASN A 67 -1.98 10.25 -6.03
N PHE A 68 -1.18 9.29 -5.60
CA PHE A 68 -1.39 8.48 -4.40
C PHE A 68 -2.67 7.65 -4.48
N GLU A 69 -3.09 7.32 -5.71
CA GLU A 69 -4.22 6.43 -5.89
C GLU A 69 -3.72 4.99 -5.94
N LEU A 70 -4.45 4.10 -5.28
CA LEU A 70 -4.07 2.69 -5.24
C LEU A 70 -4.21 2.06 -6.62
N VAL A 71 -3.13 1.41 -7.08
CA VAL A 71 -3.11 0.67 -8.34
C VAL A 71 -3.21 -0.82 -8.09
N ASP A 72 -2.56 -1.32 -7.04
CA ASP A 72 -2.57 -2.73 -6.68
C ASP A 72 -2.23 -2.85 -5.20
N GLY A 73 -2.51 -4.04 -4.63
CA GLY A 73 -2.21 -4.28 -3.23
C GLY A 73 -3.34 -3.94 -2.28
N TYR A 74 -4.58 -3.97 -2.76
CA TYR A 74 -5.74 -3.63 -1.92
C TYR A 74 -5.84 -4.53 -0.70
N THR A 75 -5.52 -5.81 -0.82
CA THR A 75 -5.55 -6.74 0.30
C THR A 75 -4.61 -6.27 1.42
N SER A 76 -3.40 -5.88 1.05
CA SER A 76 -2.43 -5.37 2.01
C SER A 76 -2.89 -4.06 2.65
N TYR A 77 -3.54 -3.20 1.86
CA TYR A 77 -4.11 -1.96 2.39
C TYR A 77 -5.19 -2.27 3.44
N ILE A 78 -6.07 -3.23 3.16
CA ILE A 78 -7.13 -3.62 4.10
C ILE A 78 -6.52 -4.14 5.40
N ILE A 79 -5.49 -4.96 5.30
CA ILE A 79 -4.80 -5.49 6.48
C ILE A 79 -4.20 -4.35 7.29
N ALA A 80 -3.52 -3.41 6.63
CA ALA A 80 -2.92 -2.27 7.31
C ALA A 80 -3.97 -1.43 8.04
N LYS A 81 -5.10 -1.21 7.39
CA LYS A 81 -6.19 -0.43 7.97
C LYS A 81 -6.77 -1.13 9.19
N THR A 82 -6.97 -2.44 9.08
CA THR A 82 -7.55 -3.23 10.18
C THR A 82 -6.58 -3.33 11.36
N GLU A 83 -5.28 -3.39 11.09
CA GLU A 83 -4.26 -3.42 12.14
C GLU A 83 -3.93 -2.04 12.69
N ASN A 84 -4.62 -1.01 12.23
CA ASN A 84 -4.44 0.37 12.68
C ASN A 84 -3.02 0.91 12.46
N LEU A 85 -2.41 0.54 11.35
CA LEU A 85 -1.11 1.07 10.99
C LEU A 85 -1.24 2.48 10.49
N HIS A 86 -0.32 3.35 10.91
CA HIS A 86 -0.33 4.74 10.46
C HIS A 86 0.42 4.92 9.15
N LYS A 87 1.49 4.17 8.97
CA LYS A 87 2.33 4.23 7.78
C LYS A 87 2.55 2.85 7.23
N LEU A 88 2.74 2.77 5.92
CA LEU A 88 3.02 1.51 5.28
C LEU A 88 3.94 1.71 4.09
N PRO A 89 4.70 0.65 3.74
CA PRO A 89 5.61 0.73 2.60
C PRO A 89 4.85 0.60 1.29
N VAL A 90 5.16 1.46 0.34
CA VAL A 90 4.53 1.46 -0.97
C VAL A 90 5.60 1.64 -2.05
N TYR A 91 5.23 1.28 -3.28
CA TYR A 91 6.04 1.53 -4.46
C TYR A 91 5.19 2.36 -5.42
N PHE A 92 5.83 3.32 -6.08
CA PHE A 92 5.13 4.13 -7.06
C PHE A 92 5.32 3.55 -8.45
N VAL A 93 4.25 3.60 -9.24
CA VAL A 93 4.29 3.19 -10.64
C VAL A 93 3.87 4.38 -11.50
N ASP A 94 4.40 4.44 -12.70
CA ASP A 94 4.08 5.53 -13.61
C ASP A 94 2.76 5.32 -14.34
#